data_3c1a0c994caf9146200cee259cdb3fae
#
_entry.id   3c1a0c994caf9146200cee259cdb3fae
#
_cell.length_a   1.000
_cell.length_b   1.000
_cell.length_c   1.000
_cell.angle_alpha   90.00
_cell.angle_beta   90.00
_cell.angle_gamma   90.00
#
_symmetry.space_group_name_H-M   'P 1'
#
loop_
_entity.id
_entity.type
_entity.pdbx_description
1 polymer ?
#
loop_
_entity_poly.entity_id
_entity_poly.type
_entity_poly.pdbx_seq_one_letter_code
_entity_poly.pdbx_strand_id
1 'polypeptide(L)'
;GGGNNAVDRMIEAGLQGSSPFIYGSADTPHPVRQALWASFDVFVNTMIVCSLTALCVIATGVWDSGIKGASLSIAAFETAFGFGGDVFLGIVAILFGITVTSGWFTFYVAVINHGFRSRPILRDRLVKIFKFVYPIPNLIIVGSIVYTGNGPDLFWTIVNITLIAPVATNLLGLLVLRKKFWALLKDYKARYMGIGEVDPDFCIFYEDDPEVFAQEEAIRQRAREIDAKAHANK
;
A
#
# COMPACT_ATOMS: atom_id res chain seq x y z
N GLY A 1 -22.11 4.47 -1.66
CA GLY A 1 -20.71 4.63 -1.95
C GLY A 1 -19.79 3.43 -1.78
N GLY A 2 -20.23 2.27 -1.23
CA GLY A 2 -19.30 1.16 -0.98
C GLY A 2 -18.80 0.43 -2.23
N GLY A 3 -19.55 0.41 -3.32
CA GLY A 3 -19.16 -0.30 -4.54
C GLY A 3 -18.05 0.37 -5.35
N ASN A 4 -18.02 1.69 -5.37
CA ASN A 4 -16.97 2.42 -6.07
C ASN A 4 -15.62 2.32 -5.32
N ASN A 5 -15.65 2.23 -4.00
CA ASN A 5 -14.44 2.16 -3.19
C ASN A 5 -13.62 0.88 -3.40
N ALA A 6 -14.24 -0.24 -3.77
CA ALA A 6 -13.50 -1.48 -4.02
C ALA A 6 -12.70 -1.42 -5.33
N VAL A 7 -13.33 -0.91 -6.41
CA VAL A 7 -12.64 -0.70 -7.70
C VAL A 7 -11.60 0.41 -7.57
N ASP A 8 -11.94 1.50 -6.88
CA ASP A 8 -11.02 2.61 -6.63
C ASP A 8 -9.78 2.13 -5.85
N ARG A 9 -9.93 1.28 -4.84
CA ARG A 9 -8.80 0.74 -4.08
C ARG A 9 -7.93 -0.23 -4.87
N MET A 10 -8.51 -1.04 -5.76
CA MET A 10 -7.73 -1.86 -6.69
C MET A 10 -6.92 -1.00 -7.65
N ILE A 11 -7.53 0.08 -8.16
CA ILE A 11 -6.87 1.07 -8.98
C ILE A 11 -5.81 1.82 -8.17
N GLU A 12 -6.13 2.22 -6.95
CA GLU A 12 -5.21 2.88 -6.03
C GLU A 12 -4.00 2.01 -5.70
N ALA A 13 -4.18 0.77 -5.31
CA ALA A 13 -3.07 -0.11 -4.97
C ALA A 13 -2.16 -0.42 -6.17
N GLY A 14 -2.74 -0.59 -7.36
CA GLY A 14 -1.99 -0.92 -8.58
C GLY A 14 -1.50 0.29 -9.38
N LEU A 15 -2.34 1.31 -9.55
CA LEU A 15 -2.07 2.43 -10.44
C LEU A 15 -1.46 3.65 -9.75
N GLN A 16 -1.75 3.89 -8.48
CA GLN A 16 -1.12 5.00 -7.75
C GLN A 16 0.36 4.77 -7.39
N GLY A 17 0.81 3.51 -7.39
CA GLY A 17 2.19 3.16 -7.04
C GLY A 17 2.51 3.30 -5.54
N SER A 18 1.52 3.44 -4.66
CA SER A 18 1.73 3.52 -3.21
C SER A 18 2.16 2.19 -2.62
N SER A 19 1.50 1.09 -2.99
CA SER A 19 1.84 -0.26 -2.52
C SER A 19 3.25 -0.71 -2.94
N PRO A 20 3.66 -0.58 -4.22
CA PRO A 20 5.03 -0.92 -4.63
C PRO A 20 6.11 -0.20 -3.83
N PHE A 21 5.83 1.01 -3.37
CA PHE A 21 6.79 1.78 -2.59
C PHE A 21 7.04 1.19 -1.20
N ILE A 22 5.98 0.78 -0.51
CA ILE A 22 6.08 0.12 0.81
C ILE A 22 6.73 -1.25 0.66
N TYR A 23 6.28 -2.03 -0.32
CA TYR A 23 6.82 -3.36 -0.59
C TYR A 23 8.26 -3.33 -1.13
N GLY A 24 8.68 -2.24 -1.78
CA GLY A 24 10.05 -2.04 -2.25
C GLY A 24 11.07 -1.87 -1.12
N SER A 25 10.62 -1.56 0.11
CA SER A 25 11.48 -1.48 1.30
C SER A 25 11.62 -2.82 2.05
N ALA A 26 10.93 -3.87 1.59
CA ALA A 26 10.97 -5.18 2.24
C ALA A 26 12.28 -5.91 1.96
N ASP A 27 12.88 -6.50 3.00
CA ASP A 27 14.04 -7.38 2.85
C ASP A 27 13.58 -8.75 2.31
N THR A 28 13.71 -8.94 1.01
CA THR A 28 13.25 -10.14 0.31
C THR A 28 14.30 -10.62 -0.69
N PRO A 29 14.52 -11.94 -0.79
CA PRO A 29 15.50 -12.48 -1.73
C PRO A 29 15.13 -12.30 -3.22
N HIS A 30 13.84 -12.05 -3.51
CA HIS A 30 13.39 -11.83 -4.88
C HIS A 30 12.14 -10.92 -4.92
N PRO A 31 12.12 -9.88 -5.79
CA PRO A 31 11.01 -8.92 -5.87
C PRO A 31 9.65 -9.55 -6.19
N VAL A 32 9.62 -10.59 -7.02
CA VAL A 32 8.38 -11.30 -7.38
C VAL A 32 7.73 -11.96 -6.16
N ARG A 33 8.53 -12.45 -5.22
CA ARG A 33 7.99 -13.04 -3.98
C ARG A 33 7.21 -12.00 -3.16
N GLN A 34 7.76 -10.80 -3.07
CA GLN A 34 7.08 -9.69 -2.39
C GLN A 34 5.83 -9.21 -3.17
N ALA A 35 5.91 -9.20 -4.51
CA ALA A 35 4.77 -8.85 -5.36
C ALA A 35 3.60 -9.85 -5.23
N LEU A 36 3.88 -11.14 -5.02
CA LEU A 36 2.85 -12.15 -4.75
C LEU A 36 2.15 -11.88 -3.41
N TRP A 37 2.89 -11.52 -2.37
CA TRP A 37 2.31 -11.09 -1.09
C TRP A 37 1.46 -9.84 -1.23
N ALA A 38 1.92 -8.85 -1.98
CA ALA A 38 1.15 -7.65 -2.27
C ALA A 38 -0.17 -7.96 -2.99
N SER A 39 -0.16 -8.88 -3.96
CA SER A 39 -1.36 -9.32 -4.66
C SER A 39 -2.35 -10.03 -3.73
N PHE A 40 -1.85 -10.85 -2.82
CA PHE A 40 -2.67 -11.53 -1.82
C PHE A 40 -3.28 -10.54 -0.82
N ASP A 41 -2.51 -9.56 -0.34
CA ASP A 41 -2.98 -8.50 0.56
C ASP A 41 -4.12 -7.69 -0.08
N VAL A 42 -3.95 -7.25 -1.32
CA VAL A 42 -4.99 -6.55 -2.08
C VAL A 42 -6.23 -7.41 -2.25
N PHE A 43 -6.07 -8.70 -2.55
CA PHE A 43 -7.20 -9.63 -2.67
C PHE A 43 -7.99 -9.73 -1.35
N VAL A 44 -7.30 -9.95 -0.23
CA VAL A 44 -7.94 -10.06 1.10
C VAL A 44 -8.66 -8.75 1.45
N ASN A 45 -7.99 -7.63 1.31
CA ASN A 45 -8.55 -6.32 1.65
C ASN A 45 -9.77 -5.98 0.77
N THR A 46 -9.68 -6.19 -0.54
CA THR A 46 -10.72 -5.77 -1.47
C THR A 46 -11.86 -6.79 -1.57
N MET A 47 -11.54 -8.07 -1.74
CA MET A 47 -12.57 -9.08 -1.97
C MET A 47 -13.20 -9.58 -0.67
N ILE A 48 -12.44 -9.71 0.42
CA ILE A 48 -12.97 -10.23 1.67
C ILE A 48 -13.50 -9.08 2.54
N VAL A 49 -12.65 -8.14 2.93
CA VAL A 49 -13.03 -7.09 3.90
C VAL A 49 -14.11 -6.16 3.34
N CYS A 50 -13.97 -5.68 2.10
CA CYS A 50 -14.96 -4.78 1.51
C CYS A 50 -16.29 -5.51 1.24
N SER A 51 -16.27 -6.79 0.81
CA SER A 51 -17.49 -7.57 0.59
C SER A 51 -18.23 -7.86 1.90
N LEU A 52 -17.51 -8.19 2.97
CA LEU A 52 -18.11 -8.38 4.30
C LEU A 52 -18.76 -7.09 4.80
N THR A 53 -18.10 -5.95 4.64
CA THR A 53 -18.68 -4.65 5.02
C THR A 53 -19.94 -4.34 4.22
N ALA A 54 -19.92 -4.58 2.90
CA ALA A 54 -21.10 -4.38 2.05
C ALA A 54 -22.26 -5.31 2.45
N LEU A 55 -21.97 -6.59 2.73
CA LEU A 55 -22.97 -7.55 3.18
C LEU A 55 -23.59 -7.16 4.54
N CYS A 56 -22.78 -6.65 5.48
CA CYS A 56 -23.30 -6.13 6.75
C CYS A 56 -24.27 -4.96 6.53
N VAL A 57 -23.92 -4.01 5.67
CA VAL A 57 -24.78 -2.85 5.36
C VAL A 57 -26.09 -3.28 4.70
N ILE A 58 -26.05 -4.25 3.77
CA ILE A 58 -27.25 -4.76 3.10
C ILE A 58 -28.12 -5.57 4.07
N ALA A 59 -27.50 -6.48 4.84
CA ALA A 59 -28.22 -7.37 5.75
C ALA A 59 -28.92 -6.62 6.89
N THR A 60 -28.35 -5.50 7.35
CA THR A 60 -28.95 -4.66 8.40
C THR A 60 -30.00 -3.67 7.86
N GLY A 61 -30.11 -3.52 6.54
CA GLY A 61 -31.07 -2.61 5.91
C GLY A 61 -30.73 -1.13 6.01
N VAL A 62 -29.57 -0.75 6.59
CA VAL A 62 -29.19 0.67 6.76
C VAL A 62 -28.76 1.35 5.46
N TRP A 63 -28.65 0.63 4.37
CA TRP A 63 -28.26 1.16 3.06
C TRP A 63 -29.21 2.27 2.55
N ASP A 64 -30.47 2.25 2.98
CA ASP A 64 -31.51 3.22 2.60
C ASP A 64 -31.70 4.35 3.63
N SER A 65 -30.87 4.41 4.66
CA SER A 65 -30.96 5.40 5.74
C SER A 65 -30.53 6.82 5.35
N GLY A 66 -29.95 7.03 4.15
CA GLY A 66 -29.39 8.29 3.72
C GLY A 66 -28.02 8.61 4.37
N ILE A 67 -27.53 7.79 5.31
CA ILE A 67 -26.22 7.93 5.94
C ILE A 67 -25.14 7.61 4.90
N LYS A 68 -24.02 8.35 4.93
CA LYS A 68 -22.92 8.20 3.95
C LYS A 68 -21.58 7.94 4.65
N GLY A 69 -20.68 7.33 3.89
CA GLY A 69 -19.30 7.13 4.32
C GLY A 69 -19.12 6.13 5.46
N ALA A 70 -18.16 6.37 6.34
CA ALA A 70 -17.82 5.48 7.46
C ALA A 70 -18.99 5.33 8.46
N SER A 71 -19.80 6.37 8.63
CA SER A 71 -20.96 6.34 9.52
C SER A 71 -22.00 5.29 9.12
N LEU A 72 -22.09 4.94 7.83
CA LEU A 72 -22.98 3.88 7.37
C LEU A 72 -22.55 2.50 7.89
N SER A 73 -21.24 2.23 7.92
CA SER A 73 -20.72 0.99 8.48
C SER A 73 -20.94 0.93 10.00
N ILE A 74 -20.74 2.07 10.69
CA ILE A 74 -21.02 2.16 12.14
C ILE A 74 -22.49 1.86 12.41
N ALA A 75 -23.40 2.49 11.70
CA ALA A 75 -24.85 2.26 11.85
C ALA A 75 -25.25 0.78 11.57
N ALA A 76 -24.59 0.12 10.62
CA ALA A 76 -24.82 -1.29 10.34
C ALA A 76 -24.42 -2.17 11.54
N PHE A 77 -23.28 -1.93 12.14
CA PHE A 77 -22.79 -2.68 13.31
C PHE A 77 -23.61 -2.35 14.58
N GLU A 78 -24.02 -1.09 14.75
CA GLU A 78 -24.91 -0.68 15.84
C GLU A 78 -26.25 -1.41 15.73
N THR A 79 -26.81 -1.50 14.53
CA THR A 79 -28.07 -2.23 14.28
C THR A 79 -27.95 -3.71 14.60
N ALA A 80 -26.79 -4.33 14.30
CA ALA A 80 -26.59 -5.77 14.51
C ALA A 80 -26.19 -6.14 15.95
N PHE A 81 -25.38 -5.32 16.61
CA PHE A 81 -24.73 -5.60 17.90
C PHE A 81 -25.03 -4.58 18.99
N GLY A 82 -25.86 -3.56 18.71
CA GLY A 82 -26.15 -2.46 19.64
C GLY A 82 -24.90 -1.63 19.97
N PHE A 83 -24.88 -1.03 21.14
CA PHE A 83 -23.79 -0.17 21.60
C PHE A 83 -22.39 -0.84 21.55
N GLY A 84 -22.34 -2.17 21.73
CA GLY A 84 -21.08 -2.92 21.62
C GLY A 84 -20.49 -2.90 20.22
N GLY A 85 -21.32 -2.89 19.17
CA GLY A 85 -20.90 -2.77 17.77
C GLY A 85 -20.26 -1.43 17.45
N ASP A 86 -20.85 -0.38 17.98
CA ASP A 86 -20.39 1.02 17.83
C ASP A 86 -18.99 1.21 18.44
N VAL A 87 -18.82 0.78 19.70
CA VAL A 87 -17.53 0.83 20.39
C VAL A 87 -16.47 -0.01 19.68
N PHE A 88 -16.83 -1.23 19.23
CA PHE A 88 -15.92 -2.10 18.50
C PHE A 88 -15.41 -1.43 17.22
N LEU A 89 -16.31 -0.91 16.38
CA LEU A 89 -15.92 -0.23 15.16
C LEU A 89 -15.14 1.06 15.42
N GLY A 90 -15.47 1.79 16.47
CA GLY A 90 -14.70 2.96 16.89
C GLY A 90 -13.25 2.61 17.18
N ILE A 91 -13.01 1.55 17.94
CA ILE A 91 -11.64 1.05 18.24
C ILE A 91 -10.94 0.62 16.96
N VAL A 92 -11.61 -0.16 16.11
CA VAL A 92 -11.07 -0.62 14.82
C VAL A 92 -10.70 0.57 13.95
N ALA A 93 -11.55 1.58 13.84
CA ALA A 93 -11.29 2.79 13.06
C ALA A 93 -10.07 3.56 13.56
N ILE A 94 -9.88 3.66 14.88
CA ILE A 94 -8.69 4.31 15.46
C ILE A 94 -7.43 3.52 15.12
N LEU A 95 -7.43 2.20 15.29
CA LEU A 95 -6.29 1.35 14.98
C LEU A 95 -5.93 1.42 13.48
N PHE A 96 -6.92 1.35 12.61
CA PHE A 96 -6.72 1.53 11.16
C PHE A 96 -6.17 2.91 10.83
N GLY A 97 -6.74 3.96 11.43
CA GLY A 97 -6.28 5.34 11.24
C GLY A 97 -4.80 5.51 11.60
N ILE A 98 -4.36 4.97 12.74
CA ILE A 98 -2.96 5.01 13.18
C ILE A 98 -2.07 4.26 12.17
N THR A 99 -2.47 3.06 11.77
CA THR A 99 -1.68 2.22 10.85
C THR A 99 -1.51 2.87 9.49
N VAL A 100 -2.62 3.35 8.89
CA VAL A 100 -2.61 4.02 7.59
C VAL A 100 -1.80 5.31 7.65
N THR A 101 -2.01 6.14 8.67
CA THR A 101 -1.28 7.40 8.83
C THR A 101 0.22 7.17 8.99
N SER A 102 0.62 6.14 9.75
CA SER A 102 2.03 5.77 9.91
C SER A 102 2.64 5.27 8.61
N GLY A 103 1.91 4.47 7.83
CA GLY A 103 2.35 3.99 6.51
C GLY A 103 2.60 5.15 5.54
N TRP A 104 1.66 6.07 5.41
CA TRP A 104 1.82 7.25 4.56
C TRP A 104 2.94 8.17 5.03
N PHE A 105 3.13 8.34 6.34
CA PHE A 105 4.27 9.09 6.88
C PHE A 105 5.60 8.50 6.39
N THR A 106 5.76 7.19 6.48
CA THR A 106 6.97 6.48 6.01
C THR A 106 7.21 6.70 4.52
N PHE A 107 6.13 6.69 3.72
CA PHE A 107 6.19 6.98 2.30
C PHE A 107 6.77 8.37 2.02
N TYR A 108 6.24 9.42 2.66
CA TYR A 108 6.75 10.78 2.48
C TYR A 108 8.19 10.94 2.96
N VAL A 109 8.56 10.30 4.06
CA VAL A 109 9.95 10.31 4.57
C VAL A 109 10.90 9.70 3.55
N ALA A 110 10.52 8.61 2.89
CA ALA A 110 11.35 8.01 1.86
C ALA A 110 11.50 8.90 0.62
N VAL A 111 10.44 9.62 0.20
CA VAL A 111 10.52 10.62 -0.87
C VAL A 111 11.49 11.74 -0.49
N ILE A 112 11.41 12.25 0.74
CA ILE A 112 12.34 13.28 1.23
C ILE A 112 13.78 12.74 1.24
N ASN A 113 13.99 11.52 1.72
CA ASN A 113 15.31 10.89 1.77
C ASN A 113 15.91 10.72 0.37
N HIS A 114 15.11 10.33 -0.60
CA HIS A 114 15.56 10.20 -1.99
C HIS A 114 15.87 11.56 -2.62
N GLY A 115 14.96 12.52 -2.49
CA GLY A 115 15.13 13.85 -3.10
C GLY A 115 16.30 14.67 -2.54
N PHE A 116 16.63 14.46 -1.27
CA PHE A 116 17.72 15.18 -0.59
C PHE A 116 18.92 14.29 -0.25
N ARG A 117 19.12 13.19 -0.99
CA ARG A 117 20.24 12.25 -0.78
C ARG A 117 21.60 12.93 -0.75
N SER A 118 21.81 13.94 -1.60
CA SER A 118 23.07 14.70 -1.69
C SER A 118 23.29 15.69 -0.54
N ARG A 119 22.30 15.93 0.32
CA ARG A 119 22.35 16.94 1.40
C ARG A 119 21.84 16.37 2.72
N PRO A 120 22.62 15.55 3.41
CA PRO A 120 22.16 14.79 4.59
C PRO A 120 21.65 15.69 5.72
N ILE A 121 22.32 16.81 6.00
CA ILE A 121 21.91 17.76 7.06
C ILE A 121 20.52 18.37 6.76
N LEU A 122 20.28 18.75 5.50
CA LEU A 122 19.00 19.32 5.09
C LEU A 122 17.90 18.26 5.12
N ARG A 123 18.19 17.05 4.65
CA ARG A 123 17.31 15.89 4.69
C ARG A 123 16.81 15.61 6.12
N ASP A 124 17.72 15.49 7.08
CA ASP A 124 17.39 15.16 8.47
C ASP A 124 16.58 16.28 9.13
N ARG A 125 16.89 17.54 8.80
CA ARG A 125 16.11 18.69 9.25
C ARG A 125 14.70 18.68 8.67
N LEU A 126 14.55 18.41 7.37
CA LEU A 126 13.25 18.33 6.71
C LEU A 126 12.39 17.20 7.26
N VAL A 127 12.95 16.01 7.46
CA VAL A 127 12.24 14.88 8.07
C VAL A 127 11.76 15.25 9.49
N LYS A 128 12.61 15.93 10.28
CA LYS A 128 12.23 16.37 11.63
C LYS A 128 11.09 17.38 11.62
N ILE A 129 11.13 18.37 10.74
CA ILE A 129 10.06 19.35 10.58
C ILE A 129 8.78 18.67 10.09
N PHE A 130 8.90 17.80 9.09
CA PHE A 130 7.77 17.08 8.50
C PHE A 130 7.04 16.23 9.54
N LYS A 131 7.74 15.62 10.47
CA LYS A 131 7.15 14.84 11.57
C LYS A 131 6.12 15.65 12.39
N PHE A 132 6.37 16.95 12.59
CA PHE A 132 5.46 17.83 13.32
C PHE A 132 4.38 18.43 12.43
N VAL A 133 4.69 18.70 11.16
CA VAL A 133 3.75 19.33 10.21
C VAL A 133 2.74 18.30 9.67
N TYR A 134 3.13 17.05 9.51
CA TYR A 134 2.32 16.00 8.87
C TYR A 134 0.91 15.80 9.47
N PRO A 135 0.68 15.82 10.80
CA PRO A 135 -0.66 15.69 11.36
C PRO A 135 -1.55 16.93 11.16
N ILE A 136 -0.96 18.11 10.95
CA ILE A 136 -1.70 19.38 10.94
C ILE A 136 -2.79 19.45 9.85
N PRO A 137 -2.53 19.12 8.58
CA PRO A 137 -3.56 19.11 7.55
C PRO A 137 -4.73 18.19 7.88
N ASN A 138 -4.45 17.00 8.44
CA ASN A 138 -5.50 16.07 8.84
C ASN A 138 -6.39 16.64 9.95
N LEU A 139 -5.79 17.29 10.94
CA LEU A 139 -6.55 17.97 12.02
C LEU A 139 -7.40 19.11 11.49
N ILE A 140 -6.88 19.90 10.54
CA ILE A 140 -7.64 21.01 9.91
C ILE A 140 -8.84 20.45 9.15
N ILE A 141 -8.65 19.38 8.35
CA ILE A 141 -9.71 18.75 7.55
C ILE A 141 -10.80 18.21 8.48
N VAL A 142 -10.42 17.38 9.46
CA VAL A 142 -11.36 16.78 10.41
C VAL A 142 -12.07 17.90 11.20
N GLY A 143 -11.34 18.88 11.69
CA GLY A 143 -11.91 20.04 12.39
C GLY A 143 -12.90 20.81 11.53
N SER A 144 -12.61 21.02 10.25
CA SER A 144 -13.53 21.72 9.32
C SER A 144 -14.82 20.92 9.08
N ILE A 145 -14.72 19.60 8.92
CA ILE A 145 -15.90 18.72 8.75
C ILE A 145 -16.79 18.77 10.00
N VAL A 146 -16.19 18.66 11.17
CA VAL A 146 -16.93 18.73 12.46
C VAL A 146 -17.57 20.10 12.66
N TYR A 147 -16.86 21.20 12.35
CA TYR A 147 -17.35 22.56 12.54
C TYR A 147 -18.46 22.94 11.55
N THR A 148 -18.31 22.58 10.28
CA THR A 148 -19.28 22.95 9.23
C THR A 148 -20.47 22.01 9.13
N GLY A 149 -20.38 20.81 9.70
CA GLY A 149 -21.38 19.75 9.52
C GLY A 149 -21.48 19.23 8.08
N ASN A 150 -20.64 19.74 7.17
CA ASN A 150 -20.59 19.28 5.79
C ASN A 150 -19.83 17.96 5.70
N GLY A 151 -20.32 17.03 4.88
CA GLY A 151 -19.62 15.79 4.60
C GLY A 151 -18.26 16.01 3.89
N PRO A 152 -17.43 14.99 3.81
CA PRO A 152 -16.10 15.07 3.21
C PRO A 152 -16.10 15.12 1.66
N ASP A 153 -17.25 15.31 1.01
CA ASP A 153 -17.43 15.19 -0.45
C ASP A 153 -16.52 16.14 -1.25
N LEU A 154 -16.41 17.39 -0.82
CA LEU A 154 -15.51 18.36 -1.47
C LEU A 154 -14.04 17.93 -1.34
N PHE A 155 -13.66 17.45 -0.17
CA PHE A 155 -12.31 16.97 0.08
C PHE A 155 -11.98 15.76 -0.82
N TRP A 156 -12.89 14.79 -0.91
CA TRP A 156 -12.72 13.64 -1.81
C TRP A 156 -12.63 14.04 -3.28
N THR A 157 -13.39 15.05 -3.70
CA THR A 157 -13.29 15.59 -5.06
C THR A 157 -11.90 16.15 -5.34
N ILE A 158 -11.35 16.95 -4.42
CA ILE A 158 -9.99 17.51 -4.55
C ILE A 158 -8.94 16.39 -4.60
N VAL A 159 -9.06 15.41 -3.71
CA VAL A 159 -8.15 14.25 -3.67
C VAL A 159 -8.19 13.50 -5.01
N ASN A 160 -9.36 13.17 -5.53
CA ASN A 160 -9.50 12.44 -6.78
C ASN A 160 -8.89 13.19 -7.96
N ILE A 161 -9.07 14.51 -8.04
CA ILE A 161 -8.44 15.33 -9.09
C ILE A 161 -6.90 15.30 -8.94
N THR A 162 -6.40 15.41 -7.72
CA THR A 162 -4.95 15.40 -7.45
C THR A 162 -4.31 14.06 -7.80
N LEU A 163 -5.06 12.95 -7.67
CA LEU A 163 -4.57 11.59 -7.97
C LEU A 163 -4.37 11.31 -9.47
N ILE A 164 -4.94 12.11 -10.36
CA ILE A 164 -4.79 11.92 -11.81
C ILE A 164 -3.31 11.93 -12.21
N ALA A 165 -2.52 12.88 -11.70
CA ALA A 165 -1.11 13.01 -12.07
C ALA A 165 -0.24 11.83 -11.59
N PRO A 166 -0.28 11.40 -10.31
CA PRO A 166 0.43 10.21 -9.86
C PRO A 166 0.04 8.94 -10.62
N VAL A 167 -1.26 8.73 -10.86
CA VAL A 167 -1.76 7.55 -11.60
C VAL A 167 -1.22 7.53 -13.03
N ALA A 168 -1.29 8.66 -13.74
CA ALA A 168 -0.77 8.75 -15.10
C ALA A 168 0.74 8.49 -15.15
N THR A 169 1.49 9.08 -14.23
CA THR A 169 2.95 8.90 -14.15
C THR A 169 3.32 7.44 -13.84
N ASN A 170 2.61 6.82 -12.89
CA ASN A 170 2.85 5.42 -12.54
C ASN A 170 2.49 4.47 -13.70
N LEU A 171 1.40 4.72 -14.41
CA LEU A 171 1.03 3.94 -15.59
C LEU A 171 2.12 3.98 -16.67
N LEU A 172 2.68 5.16 -16.94
CA LEU A 172 3.81 5.31 -17.86
C LEU A 172 5.04 4.54 -17.34
N GLY A 173 5.33 4.61 -16.05
CA GLY A 173 6.40 3.84 -15.40
C GLY A 173 6.22 2.33 -15.59
N LEU A 174 5.03 1.81 -15.38
CA LEU A 174 4.71 0.39 -15.58
C LEU A 174 4.90 -0.04 -17.04
N LEU A 175 4.50 0.81 -18.01
CA LEU A 175 4.70 0.53 -19.43
C LEU A 175 6.19 0.48 -19.80
N VAL A 176 7.00 1.37 -19.28
CA VAL A 176 8.46 1.38 -19.49
C VAL A 176 9.10 0.14 -18.86
N LEU A 177 8.73 -0.19 -17.63
CA LEU A 177 9.31 -1.30 -16.87
C LEU A 177 8.76 -2.69 -17.25
N ARG A 178 7.79 -2.78 -18.16
CA ARG A 178 7.14 -4.05 -18.54
C ARG A 178 8.12 -5.16 -18.93
N LYS A 179 9.20 -4.81 -19.66
CA LYS A 179 10.22 -5.79 -20.09
C LYS A 179 10.99 -6.34 -18.89
N LYS A 180 11.38 -5.50 -17.94
CA LYS A 180 12.04 -5.89 -16.69
C LYS A 180 11.13 -6.80 -15.85
N PHE A 181 9.83 -6.46 -15.76
CA PHE A 181 8.85 -7.30 -15.07
C PHE A 181 8.78 -8.74 -15.62
N TRP A 182 8.68 -8.89 -16.94
CA TRP A 182 8.64 -10.21 -17.55
C TRP A 182 9.96 -10.98 -17.36
N ALA A 183 11.10 -10.30 -17.41
CA ALA A 183 12.40 -10.90 -17.15
C ALA A 183 12.50 -11.40 -15.70
N LEU A 184 12.08 -10.58 -14.70
CA LEU A 184 12.03 -10.96 -13.29
C LEU A 184 11.08 -12.15 -13.05
N LEU A 185 9.93 -12.18 -13.72
CA LEU A 185 8.98 -13.29 -13.58
C LEU A 185 9.55 -14.58 -14.17
N LYS A 186 10.27 -14.50 -15.30
CA LYS A 186 10.95 -15.64 -15.91
C LYS A 186 12.04 -16.18 -14.99
N ASP A 187 12.87 -15.32 -14.43
CA ASP A 187 13.92 -15.69 -13.48
C ASP A 187 13.35 -16.33 -12.21
N TYR A 188 12.28 -15.75 -11.65
CA TYR A 188 11.61 -16.32 -10.50
C TYR A 188 11.07 -17.74 -10.76
N LYS A 189 10.43 -17.97 -11.92
CA LYS A 189 9.93 -19.28 -12.30
C LYS A 189 11.06 -20.29 -12.43
N ALA A 190 12.19 -19.90 -13.00
CA ALA A 190 13.35 -20.78 -13.15
C ALA A 190 13.97 -21.15 -11.79
N ARG A 191 14.16 -20.16 -10.90
CA ARG A 191 14.83 -20.37 -9.59
C ARG A 191 13.96 -21.09 -8.56
N TYR A 192 12.67 -20.75 -8.48
CA TYR A 192 11.79 -21.18 -7.39
C TYR A 192 10.77 -22.23 -7.80
N MET A 193 10.42 -22.31 -9.09
CA MET A 193 9.43 -23.27 -9.59
C MET A 193 10.06 -24.36 -10.47
N GLY A 194 11.35 -24.25 -10.81
CA GLY A 194 12.04 -25.21 -11.69
C GLY A 194 11.56 -25.17 -13.15
N ILE A 195 10.93 -24.06 -13.57
CA ILE A 195 10.37 -23.89 -14.91
C ILE A 195 11.29 -23.01 -15.75
N GLY A 196 12.10 -23.60 -16.60
CA GLY A 196 13.06 -22.92 -17.46
C GLY A 196 14.49 -23.00 -16.94
N GLU A 197 15.41 -22.30 -17.60
CA GLU A 197 16.82 -22.24 -17.22
C GLU A 197 17.10 -21.00 -16.40
N VAL A 198 17.90 -21.15 -15.33
CA VAL A 198 18.35 -20.06 -14.47
C VAL A 198 19.49 -19.34 -15.19
N ASP A 199 19.33 -18.04 -15.43
CA ASP A 199 20.42 -17.19 -15.92
C ASP A 199 21.24 -16.71 -14.71
N PRO A 200 22.51 -17.17 -14.57
CA PRO A 200 23.35 -16.80 -13.43
C PRO A 200 23.76 -15.31 -13.45
N ASP A 201 23.77 -14.70 -14.64
CA ASP A 201 24.19 -13.32 -14.85
C ASP A 201 23.00 -12.33 -14.82
N PHE A 202 21.77 -12.84 -14.62
CA PHE A 202 20.60 -11.98 -14.55
C PHE A 202 20.61 -11.12 -13.28
N CYS A 203 20.73 -9.82 -13.46
CA CYS A 203 20.67 -8.85 -12.37
C CYS A 203 19.23 -8.58 -11.94
N ILE A 204 18.90 -8.91 -10.68
CA ILE A 204 17.58 -8.76 -10.11
C ILE A 204 17.30 -7.30 -9.75
N PHE A 205 18.31 -6.56 -9.26
CA PHE A 205 18.24 -5.17 -8.85
C PHE A 205 18.94 -4.23 -9.85
N TYR A 206 18.89 -2.92 -9.64
CA TYR A 206 19.55 -1.95 -10.52
C TYR A 206 21.07 -1.95 -10.32
N GLU A 207 21.81 -2.02 -11.43
CA GLU A 207 23.28 -2.21 -11.47
C GLU A 207 24.09 -0.93 -11.15
N ASP A 208 23.48 0.24 -11.17
CA ASP A 208 24.20 1.52 -11.16
C ASP A 208 24.62 2.01 -9.76
N ASP A 209 24.34 1.29 -8.69
CA ASP A 209 24.66 1.67 -7.32
C ASP A 209 25.58 0.62 -6.67
N PRO A 210 26.85 0.95 -6.35
CA PRO A 210 27.79 -0.01 -5.74
C PRO A 210 27.32 -0.58 -4.40
N GLU A 211 26.55 0.19 -3.62
CA GLU A 211 25.97 -0.29 -2.36
C GLU A 211 24.86 -1.31 -2.61
N VAL A 212 24.05 -1.09 -3.66
CA VAL A 212 23.00 -2.02 -4.10
C VAL A 212 23.64 -3.31 -4.63
N PHE A 213 24.76 -3.22 -5.34
CA PHE A 213 25.49 -4.38 -5.86
C PHE A 213 26.05 -5.27 -4.74
N ALA A 214 26.61 -4.67 -3.69
CA ALA A 214 27.11 -5.41 -2.53
C ALA A 214 25.96 -6.09 -1.74
N GLN A 215 24.81 -5.41 -1.60
CA GLN A 215 23.61 -5.99 -1.01
C GLN A 215 23.03 -7.13 -1.88
N GLU A 216 23.05 -6.96 -3.18
CA GLU A 216 22.57 -7.97 -4.12
C GLU A 216 23.37 -9.27 -4.03
N GLU A 217 24.70 -9.17 -3.91
CA GLU A 217 25.54 -10.37 -3.77
C GLU A 217 25.26 -11.12 -2.46
N ALA A 218 25.05 -10.40 -1.36
CA ALA A 218 24.65 -11.00 -0.09
C ALA A 218 23.26 -11.65 -0.17
N ILE A 219 22.32 -11.05 -0.89
CA ILE A 219 20.98 -11.60 -1.11
C ILE A 219 21.04 -12.83 -2.01
N ARG A 220 21.87 -12.81 -3.05
CA ARG A 220 22.11 -13.98 -3.92
C ARG A 220 22.70 -15.15 -3.14
N GLN A 221 23.65 -14.89 -2.24
CA GLN A 221 24.24 -15.92 -1.38
C GLN A 221 23.18 -16.53 -0.45
N ARG A 222 22.37 -15.71 0.21
CA ARG A 222 21.24 -16.17 1.05
C ARG A 222 20.22 -16.98 0.26
N ALA A 223 19.87 -16.54 -0.95
CA ALA A 223 18.94 -17.30 -1.80
C ALA A 223 19.51 -18.67 -2.16
N ARG A 224 20.80 -18.77 -2.52
CA ARG A 224 21.47 -20.06 -2.79
C ARG A 224 21.49 -20.97 -1.56
N GLU A 225 21.71 -20.44 -0.36
CA GLU A 225 21.67 -21.20 0.88
C GLU A 225 20.27 -21.73 1.21
N ILE A 226 19.24 -20.95 0.93
CA ILE A 226 17.84 -21.35 1.12
C ILE A 226 17.49 -22.48 0.13
N ASP A 227 17.86 -22.33 -1.14
CA ASP A 227 17.62 -23.33 -2.16
C ASP A 227 18.39 -24.63 -1.87
N ALA A 228 19.65 -24.54 -1.45
CA ALA A 228 20.44 -25.71 -1.05
C ALA A 228 19.81 -26.46 0.15
N LYS A 229 19.29 -25.73 1.14
CA LYS A 229 18.57 -26.33 2.28
C LYS A 229 17.24 -26.97 1.86
N ALA A 230 16.51 -26.35 0.93
CA ALA A 230 15.26 -26.90 0.43
C ALA A 230 15.46 -28.17 -0.39
N HIS A 231 16.59 -28.30 -1.11
CA HIS A 231 16.94 -29.51 -1.85
C HIS A 231 17.58 -30.61 -0.97
N ALA A 232 18.22 -30.24 0.13
CA ALA A 232 18.77 -31.22 1.08
C ALA A 232 17.71 -31.89 1.96
N ASN A 233 16.51 -31.33 2.06
CA ASN A 233 15.38 -31.85 2.84
C ASN A 233 14.34 -32.62 1.98
N LYS A 234 14.65 -32.88 0.72
CA LYS A 234 13.90 -33.77 -0.18
C LYS A 234 14.65 -35.08 -0.39
#